data_5d61af07d9344e51f0573318a1761b6c
#
_entry.id   5d61af07d9344e51f0573318a1761b6c
#
_cell.length_a   1.000
_cell.length_b   1.000
_cell.length_c   1.000
_cell.angle_alpha   90.00
_cell.angle_beta   90.00
_cell.angle_gamma   90.00
#
_symmetry.space_group_name_H-M   'P 1'
#
loop_
_entity.id
_entity.type
_entity.pdbx_description
1 polymer ?
#
loop_
_entity_poly.entity_id
_entity_poly.type
_entity_poly.pdbx_seq_one_letter_code
_entity_poly.pdbx_strand_id
1 'polypeptide(L)'
;MRNLDKVYRSKQADIEALKSIHLDIQEHEFISVLGPSGCGKSTLLKCLAGLEPITSGEVILNGAPVKSPPDNMGIVFQRDILLDWRNILNNVLFITEIRGAKRTDYEDKARTLLKRFGLEGFEHKHPWELSGGMRQRVSICRALLDNPELLLLDEPFGALDAMTRDDLNLELARLWQETKKTVLFITHSIAEAVFLSTKVVVMSSNPGKIDEILDIELPHPRALNVRETPEFGEYVQHLRGHFTTLGVLQEG
;
A
#
# COMPACT_ATOMS: atom_id res chain seq x y z
N MET A 1 12.96 -8.43 5.66
CA MET A 1 12.43 -8.85 6.99
C MET A 1 12.89 -10.27 7.23
N ARG A 2 13.39 -10.56 8.44
CA ARG A 2 13.92 -11.89 8.77
C ARG A 2 13.36 -12.36 10.10
N ASN A 3 12.63 -13.49 10.07
CA ASN A 3 12.01 -14.13 11.22
C ASN A 3 11.23 -13.15 12.11
N LEU A 4 10.48 -12.23 11.49
CA LEU A 4 9.74 -11.20 12.20
C LEU A 4 8.53 -11.82 12.89
N ASP A 5 8.44 -11.65 14.19
CA ASP A 5 7.26 -11.97 15.00
C ASP A 5 6.67 -10.68 15.59
N LYS A 6 5.35 -10.66 15.69
CA LYS A 6 4.61 -9.62 16.40
C LYS A 6 3.54 -10.22 17.30
N VAL A 7 3.69 -10.00 18.59
CA VAL A 7 2.71 -10.38 19.61
C VAL A 7 2.19 -9.10 20.28
N TYR A 8 0.88 -8.92 20.28
CA TYR A 8 0.21 -7.90 21.07
C TYR A 8 -0.12 -8.47 22.43
N ARG A 9 0.49 -7.93 23.48
CA ARG A 9 0.26 -8.33 24.85
C ARG A 9 -0.90 -7.57 25.47
N SER A 10 -1.86 -8.26 26.02
CA SER A 10 -2.97 -7.65 26.74
C SER A 10 -3.20 -8.34 28.08
N LYS A 11 -3.98 -7.68 28.98
CA LYS A 11 -4.36 -8.29 30.28
C LYS A 11 -5.24 -9.53 30.14
N GLN A 12 -5.92 -9.72 29.00
CA GLN A 12 -6.87 -10.80 28.77
C GLN A 12 -6.22 -11.98 28.04
N ALA A 13 -5.44 -11.73 26.99
CA ALA A 13 -4.74 -12.74 26.21
C ALA A 13 -3.66 -12.09 25.34
N ASP A 14 -2.59 -12.80 25.06
CA ASP A 14 -1.62 -12.44 24.06
C ASP A 14 -2.12 -12.82 22.68
N ILE A 15 -2.01 -11.92 21.70
CA ILE A 15 -2.41 -12.14 20.31
C ILE A 15 -1.16 -12.18 19.45
N GLU A 16 -0.82 -13.37 18.95
CA GLU A 16 0.26 -13.57 17.99
C GLU A 16 -0.25 -13.09 16.60
N ALA A 17 0.03 -11.84 16.26
CA ALA A 17 -0.45 -11.21 15.03
C ALA A 17 0.35 -11.65 13.81
N LEU A 18 1.68 -11.78 13.95
CA LEU A 18 2.60 -12.23 12.91
C LEU A 18 3.56 -13.27 13.49
N LYS A 19 3.88 -14.29 12.70
CA LYS A 19 4.79 -15.36 13.07
C LYS A 19 5.77 -15.70 11.96
N SER A 20 7.06 -15.62 12.27
CA SER A 20 8.17 -16.05 11.41
C SER A 20 8.07 -15.46 9.99
N ILE A 21 7.72 -14.18 9.89
CA ILE A 21 7.67 -13.50 8.59
C ILE A 21 9.07 -13.37 8.02
N HIS A 22 9.26 -13.94 6.84
CA HIS A 22 10.50 -13.82 6.07
C HIS A 22 10.14 -13.27 4.69
N LEU A 23 10.60 -12.06 4.37
CA LEU A 23 10.31 -11.40 3.09
C LEU A 23 11.46 -10.48 2.72
N ASP A 24 12.07 -10.75 1.57
CA ASP A 24 13.03 -9.86 0.94
C ASP A 24 12.34 -9.07 -0.17
N ILE A 25 12.48 -7.75 -0.12
CA ILE A 25 11.94 -6.79 -1.09
C ILE A 25 13.14 -6.14 -1.77
N GLN A 26 13.22 -6.27 -3.09
CA GLN A 26 14.25 -5.62 -3.87
C GLN A 26 13.86 -4.19 -4.21
N GLU A 27 14.85 -3.34 -4.48
CA GLU A 27 14.59 -2.00 -4.98
C GLU A 27 13.76 -2.07 -6.28
N HIS A 28 12.81 -1.14 -6.40
CA HIS A 28 11.94 -1.01 -7.57
C HIS A 28 10.89 -2.13 -7.74
N GLU A 29 10.76 -3.07 -6.82
CA GLU A 29 9.66 -4.03 -6.85
C GLU A 29 8.34 -3.36 -6.47
N PHE A 30 7.26 -3.82 -7.10
CA PHE A 30 5.90 -3.57 -6.67
C PHE A 30 5.35 -4.87 -6.07
N ILE A 31 5.22 -4.91 -4.76
CA ILE A 31 4.79 -6.10 -4.03
C ILE A 31 3.37 -5.89 -3.51
N SER A 32 2.44 -6.78 -3.90
CA SER A 32 1.13 -6.82 -3.26
C SER A 32 1.09 -7.87 -2.16
N VAL A 33 0.40 -7.54 -1.06
CA VAL A 33 0.13 -8.47 0.04
C VAL A 33 -1.36 -8.77 0.06
N LEU A 34 -1.70 -10.03 -0.19
CA LEU A 34 -3.04 -10.59 -0.14
C LEU A 34 -3.24 -11.43 1.11
N GLY A 35 -4.46 -11.53 1.59
CA GLY A 35 -4.81 -12.41 2.70
C GLY A 35 -6.17 -12.07 3.29
N PRO A 36 -6.77 -12.97 4.11
CA PRO A 36 -8.06 -12.73 4.73
C PRO A 36 -8.03 -11.53 5.68
N SER A 37 -9.22 -11.02 6.01
CA SER A 37 -9.35 -9.95 7.01
C SER A 37 -8.78 -10.43 8.36
N GLY A 38 -8.00 -9.57 9.02
CA GLY A 38 -7.41 -9.89 10.33
C GLY A 38 -6.16 -10.78 10.28
N CYS A 39 -5.64 -11.18 9.11
CA CYS A 39 -4.42 -12.00 9.04
C CYS A 39 -3.11 -11.25 9.34
N GLY A 40 -3.17 -9.95 9.67
CA GLY A 40 -1.98 -9.20 10.07
C GLY A 40 -1.33 -8.33 9.00
N LYS A 41 -1.92 -8.15 7.81
CA LYS A 41 -1.37 -7.31 6.71
C LYS A 41 -1.01 -5.89 7.16
N SER A 42 -1.96 -5.19 7.77
CA SER A 42 -1.72 -3.83 8.28
C SER A 42 -0.71 -3.81 9.44
N THR A 43 -0.63 -4.88 10.24
CA THR A 43 0.41 -5.05 11.26
C THR A 43 1.78 -5.21 10.62
N LEU A 44 1.90 -6.02 9.57
CA LEU A 44 3.12 -6.19 8.78
C LEU A 44 3.60 -4.84 8.23
N LEU A 45 2.70 -4.09 7.59
CA LEU A 45 2.98 -2.76 7.06
C LEU A 45 3.45 -1.80 8.16
N LYS A 46 2.79 -1.77 9.31
CA LYS A 46 3.18 -0.91 10.44
C LYS A 46 4.54 -1.29 11.04
N CYS A 47 4.85 -2.59 11.12
CA CYS A 47 6.17 -3.06 11.55
C CYS A 47 7.27 -2.63 10.56
N LEU A 48 7.01 -2.78 9.25
CA LEU A 48 7.93 -2.31 8.20
C LEU A 48 8.11 -0.79 8.24
N ALA A 49 7.04 -0.06 8.53
CA ALA A 49 7.06 1.41 8.68
C ALA A 49 7.76 1.90 9.96
N GLY A 50 8.14 1.02 10.89
CA GLY A 50 8.66 1.41 12.20
C GLY A 50 7.62 2.09 13.11
N LEU A 51 6.33 1.97 12.79
CA LEU A 51 5.21 2.50 13.58
C LEU A 51 4.78 1.55 14.70
N GLU A 52 5.06 0.26 14.53
CA GLU A 52 4.81 -0.78 15.52
C GLU A 52 6.11 -1.53 15.84
N PRO A 53 6.50 -1.64 17.11
CA PRO A 53 7.68 -2.41 17.47
C PRO A 53 7.44 -3.90 17.21
N ILE A 54 8.43 -4.58 16.67
CA ILE A 54 8.43 -6.03 16.50
C ILE A 54 8.69 -6.71 17.86
N THR A 55 8.26 -7.97 18.00
CA THR A 55 8.52 -8.75 19.22
C THR A 55 9.87 -9.47 19.12
N SER A 56 10.18 -10.05 17.97
CA SER A 56 11.46 -10.71 17.67
C SER A 56 11.75 -10.65 16.16
N GLY A 57 12.94 -11.07 15.78
CA GLY A 57 13.43 -10.96 14.42
C GLY A 57 13.96 -9.57 14.08
N GLU A 58 13.98 -9.22 12.81
CA GLU A 58 14.51 -7.94 12.35
C GLU A 58 13.81 -7.42 11.09
N VAL A 59 13.71 -6.10 11.00
CA VAL A 59 13.33 -5.36 9.79
C VAL A 59 14.54 -4.51 9.40
N ILE A 60 15.06 -4.72 8.20
CA ILE A 60 16.21 -3.97 7.67
C ILE A 60 15.73 -3.20 6.45
N LEU A 61 16.03 -1.91 6.39
CA LEU A 61 15.82 -1.05 5.22
C LEU A 61 17.15 -0.41 4.86
N ASN A 62 17.59 -0.56 3.60
CA ASN A 62 18.86 -0.03 3.11
C ASN A 62 20.07 -0.38 3.99
N GLY A 63 20.10 -1.62 4.51
CA GLY A 63 21.19 -2.13 5.37
C GLY A 63 21.12 -1.70 6.84
N ALA A 64 20.14 -0.88 7.23
CA ALA A 64 19.95 -0.40 8.60
C ALA A 64 18.68 -0.99 9.26
N PRO A 65 18.73 -1.33 10.56
CA PRO A 65 17.54 -1.81 11.26
C PRO A 65 16.51 -0.68 11.45
N VAL A 66 15.25 -0.99 11.13
CA VAL A 66 14.12 -0.06 11.30
C VAL A 66 13.69 -0.06 12.77
N LYS A 67 13.92 1.05 13.49
CA LYS A 67 13.53 1.25 14.90
C LYS A 67 12.48 2.36 15.07
N SER A 68 12.34 3.20 14.08
CA SER A 68 11.39 4.32 13.98
C SER A 68 11.07 4.56 12.51
N PRO A 69 10.03 5.34 12.18
CA PRO A 69 9.69 5.64 10.80
C PRO A 69 10.86 6.23 10.01
N PRO A 70 11.24 5.61 8.88
CA PRO A 70 12.30 6.12 8.00
C PRO A 70 11.89 7.44 7.31
N ASP A 71 12.86 8.33 7.06
CA ASP A 71 12.60 9.62 6.42
C ASP A 71 12.12 9.51 4.96
N ASN A 72 12.65 8.54 4.20
CA ASN A 72 12.35 8.36 2.77
C ASN A 72 11.16 7.44 2.52
N MET A 73 10.14 7.48 3.38
CA MET A 73 8.97 6.62 3.28
C MET A 73 7.70 7.43 3.15
N GLY A 74 6.86 7.07 2.18
CA GLY A 74 5.46 7.51 2.07
C GLY A 74 4.53 6.43 2.57
N ILE A 75 3.50 6.81 3.32
CA ILE A 75 2.50 5.87 3.82
C ILE A 75 1.10 6.39 3.56
N VAL A 76 0.24 5.49 3.06
CA VAL A 76 -1.20 5.71 2.89
C VAL A 76 -1.91 4.66 3.71
N PHE A 77 -2.69 5.09 4.68
CA PHE A 77 -3.50 4.21 5.52
C PHE A 77 -4.85 3.91 4.87
N GLN A 78 -5.50 2.86 5.32
CA GLN A 78 -6.86 2.49 4.91
C GLN A 78 -7.87 3.63 5.11
N ARG A 79 -7.71 4.40 6.19
CA ARG A 79 -8.42 5.68 6.38
C ARG A 79 -7.57 6.82 5.85
N ASP A 80 -8.22 7.82 5.27
CA ASP A 80 -7.55 8.96 4.62
C ASP A 80 -6.70 9.83 5.57
N ILE A 81 -7.01 9.88 6.85
CA ILE A 81 -6.31 10.63 7.92
C ILE A 81 -5.95 12.06 7.47
N LEU A 82 -6.90 12.75 6.84
CA LEU A 82 -6.74 14.16 6.50
C LEU A 82 -7.04 15.05 7.70
N LEU A 83 -6.41 16.22 7.71
CA LEU A 83 -6.64 17.23 8.74
C LEU A 83 -7.84 18.08 8.33
N ASP A 84 -8.97 17.91 9.01
CA ASP A 84 -10.22 18.57 8.65
C ASP A 84 -10.10 20.11 8.63
N TRP A 85 -9.36 20.71 9.54
CA TRP A 85 -9.15 22.15 9.62
C TRP A 85 -8.22 22.73 8.55
N ARG A 86 -7.73 21.91 7.61
CA ARG A 86 -6.88 22.30 6.48
C ARG A 86 -7.58 22.03 5.17
N ASN A 87 -7.39 22.94 4.20
CA ASN A 87 -7.80 22.65 2.84
C ASN A 87 -6.93 21.56 2.19
N ILE A 88 -7.33 21.10 1.02
CA ILE A 88 -6.71 19.97 0.33
C ILE A 88 -5.23 20.24 0.00
N LEU A 89 -4.91 21.40 -0.55
CA LEU A 89 -3.52 21.76 -0.83
C LEU A 89 -2.65 21.77 0.43
N ASN A 90 -3.17 22.30 1.54
CA ASN A 90 -2.47 22.33 2.82
C ASN A 90 -2.36 20.95 3.46
N ASN A 91 -3.29 20.03 3.19
CA ASN A 91 -3.16 18.63 3.58
C ASN A 91 -2.01 17.95 2.82
N VAL A 92 -1.90 18.16 1.51
CA VAL A 92 -0.81 17.60 0.71
C VAL A 92 0.54 18.18 1.15
N LEU A 93 0.62 19.50 1.37
CA LEU A 93 1.84 20.20 1.78
C LEU A 93 2.24 19.96 3.25
N PHE A 94 1.44 19.28 4.05
CA PHE A 94 1.68 19.11 5.49
C PHE A 94 3.05 18.50 5.81
N ILE A 95 3.55 17.61 4.98
CA ILE A 95 4.86 16.99 5.18
C ILE A 95 6.01 18.02 5.15
N THR A 96 5.86 19.10 4.37
CA THR A 96 6.88 20.16 4.28
C THR A 96 7.04 20.91 5.61
N GLU A 97 5.92 21.11 6.32
CA GLU A 97 5.94 21.75 7.65
C GLU A 97 6.64 20.87 8.68
N ILE A 98 6.35 19.55 8.68
CA ILE A 98 7.00 18.58 9.58
C ILE A 98 8.51 18.57 9.36
N ARG A 99 8.96 18.67 8.11
CA ARG A 99 10.39 18.64 7.74
C ARG A 99 11.08 20.01 7.81
N GLY A 100 10.35 21.08 8.10
CA GLY A 100 10.90 22.43 8.08
C GLY A 100 11.33 22.89 6.68
N ALA A 101 10.76 22.27 5.61
CA ALA A 101 11.05 22.62 4.23
C ALA A 101 10.24 23.85 3.79
N LYS A 102 10.76 24.62 2.81
CA LYS A 102 10.06 25.77 2.29
C LYS A 102 8.86 25.32 1.44
N ARG A 103 7.68 25.78 1.82
CA ARG A 103 6.43 25.50 1.10
C ARG A 103 6.50 25.81 -0.40
N THR A 104 7.12 26.92 -0.74
CA THR A 104 7.25 27.38 -2.14
C THR A 104 7.92 26.37 -3.06
N ASP A 105 8.84 25.57 -2.51
CA ASP A 105 9.61 24.59 -3.28
C ASP A 105 8.77 23.35 -3.64
N TYR A 106 7.61 23.17 -3.00
CA TYR A 106 6.75 21.99 -3.12
C TYR A 106 5.35 22.32 -3.67
N GLU A 107 4.94 23.58 -3.72
CA GLU A 107 3.56 23.94 -4.07
C GLU A 107 3.20 23.54 -5.51
N ASP A 108 4.07 23.80 -6.47
CA ASP A 108 3.85 23.41 -7.87
C ASP A 108 3.78 21.88 -8.03
N LYS A 109 4.63 21.15 -7.29
CA LYS A 109 4.59 19.70 -7.29
C LYS A 109 3.30 19.17 -6.67
N ALA A 110 2.83 19.79 -5.57
CA ALA A 110 1.57 19.41 -4.93
C ALA A 110 0.39 19.61 -5.87
N ARG A 111 0.33 20.74 -6.59
CA ARG A 111 -0.70 21.03 -7.60
C ARG A 111 -0.63 20.04 -8.78
N THR A 112 0.57 19.71 -9.24
CA THR A 112 0.79 18.71 -10.29
C THR A 112 0.28 17.34 -9.86
N LEU A 113 0.57 16.91 -8.64
CA LEU A 113 0.04 15.65 -8.09
C LEU A 113 -1.49 15.68 -7.97
N LEU A 114 -2.07 16.76 -7.44
CA LEU A 114 -3.52 16.89 -7.36
C LEU A 114 -4.19 16.80 -8.73
N LYS A 115 -3.64 17.49 -9.74
CA LYS A 115 -4.12 17.42 -11.13
C LYS A 115 -4.02 15.98 -11.66
N ARG A 116 -2.88 15.32 -11.48
CA ARG A 116 -2.61 13.95 -11.92
C ARG A 116 -3.62 12.94 -11.33
N PHE A 117 -4.02 13.13 -10.07
CA PHE A 117 -5.01 12.30 -9.41
C PHE A 117 -6.45 12.81 -9.55
N GLY A 118 -6.73 13.70 -10.53
CA GLY A 118 -8.08 14.18 -10.85
C GLY A 118 -8.69 15.10 -9.80
N LEU A 119 -7.86 15.87 -9.08
CA LEU A 119 -8.26 16.80 -8.03
C LEU A 119 -7.96 18.27 -8.39
N GLU A 120 -7.76 18.56 -9.67
CA GLU A 120 -7.60 19.93 -10.15
C GLU A 120 -8.86 20.75 -9.84
N GLY A 121 -8.70 21.93 -9.24
CA GLY A 121 -9.80 22.81 -8.82
C GLY A 121 -10.33 22.52 -7.41
N PHE A 122 -9.84 21.48 -6.72
CA PHE A 122 -10.23 21.17 -5.34
C PHE A 122 -9.22 21.63 -4.29
N GLU A 123 -8.17 22.36 -4.67
CA GLU A 123 -7.06 22.77 -3.81
C GLU A 123 -7.50 23.52 -2.56
N HIS A 124 -8.54 24.35 -2.69
CA HIS A 124 -9.06 25.21 -1.62
C HIS A 124 -10.25 24.61 -0.87
N LYS A 125 -10.72 23.44 -1.30
CA LYS A 125 -11.78 22.68 -0.62
C LYS A 125 -11.24 22.04 0.65
N HIS A 126 -12.16 21.67 1.57
CA HIS A 126 -11.82 20.95 2.80
C HIS A 126 -12.22 19.46 2.68
N PRO A 127 -11.66 18.57 3.53
CA PRO A 127 -11.95 17.14 3.44
C PRO A 127 -13.44 16.78 3.47
N TRP A 128 -14.26 17.48 4.23
CA TRP A 128 -15.70 17.24 4.31
C TRP A 128 -16.49 17.60 3.03
N GLU A 129 -15.90 18.38 2.13
CA GLU A 129 -16.50 18.73 0.84
C GLU A 129 -16.19 17.68 -0.25
N LEU A 130 -15.36 16.68 0.06
CA LEU A 130 -14.90 15.65 -0.87
C LEU A 130 -15.58 14.30 -0.59
N SER A 131 -15.74 13.50 -1.66
CA SER A 131 -16.12 12.09 -1.51
C SER A 131 -14.99 11.29 -0.83
N GLY A 132 -15.32 10.11 -0.28
CA GLY A 132 -14.31 9.23 0.34
C GLY A 132 -13.16 8.88 -0.61
N GLY A 133 -13.49 8.60 -1.88
CA GLY A 133 -12.49 8.33 -2.91
C GLY A 133 -11.59 9.54 -3.22
N MET A 134 -12.14 10.74 -3.25
CA MET A 134 -11.35 11.97 -3.44
C MET A 134 -10.40 12.19 -2.25
N ARG A 135 -10.87 11.99 -1.02
CA ARG A 135 -10.00 12.08 0.17
C ARG A 135 -8.86 11.08 0.13
N GLN A 136 -9.13 9.85 -0.33
CA GLN A 136 -8.09 8.84 -0.47
C GLN A 136 -7.03 9.24 -1.50
N ARG A 137 -7.43 9.85 -2.63
CA ARG A 137 -6.50 10.41 -3.63
C ARG A 137 -5.64 11.54 -3.03
N VAL A 138 -6.19 12.39 -2.19
CA VAL A 138 -5.41 13.42 -1.47
C VAL A 138 -4.36 12.78 -0.58
N SER A 139 -4.69 11.70 0.13
CA SER A 139 -3.74 10.96 0.97
C SER A 139 -2.58 10.36 0.16
N ILE A 140 -2.87 9.87 -1.05
CA ILE A 140 -1.84 9.40 -1.98
C ILE A 140 -0.95 10.57 -2.43
N CYS A 141 -1.53 11.72 -2.83
CA CYS A 141 -0.76 12.91 -3.20
C CYS A 141 0.16 13.37 -2.07
N ARG A 142 -0.34 13.38 -0.82
CA ARG A 142 0.45 13.72 0.37
C ARG A 142 1.62 12.76 0.57
N ALA A 143 1.40 11.45 0.44
CA ALA A 143 2.45 10.46 0.59
C ALA A 143 3.53 10.54 -0.50
N LEU A 144 3.17 11.01 -1.70
CA LEU A 144 4.07 11.13 -2.85
C LEU A 144 4.83 12.46 -2.93
N LEU A 145 4.38 13.48 -2.19
CA LEU A 145 4.92 14.84 -2.34
C LEU A 145 6.42 14.91 -2.14
N ASP A 146 6.93 14.22 -1.14
CA ASP A 146 8.35 14.25 -0.79
C ASP A 146 9.20 13.24 -1.58
N ASN A 147 8.63 12.65 -2.61
CA ASN A 147 9.32 11.70 -3.48
C ASN A 147 9.95 10.50 -2.74
N PRO A 148 9.20 9.78 -1.90
CA PRO A 148 9.74 8.67 -1.12
C PRO A 148 10.32 7.56 -2.00
N GLU A 149 11.34 6.85 -1.51
CA GLU A 149 11.90 5.64 -2.13
C GLU A 149 11.00 4.42 -1.87
N LEU A 150 10.42 4.35 -0.68
CA LEU A 150 9.49 3.29 -0.27
C LEU A 150 8.09 3.87 -0.09
N LEU A 151 7.11 3.27 -0.75
CA LEU A 151 5.70 3.62 -0.65
C LEU A 151 4.91 2.46 -0.06
N LEU A 152 4.28 2.69 1.08
CA LEU A 152 3.44 1.72 1.77
C LEU A 152 1.97 2.12 1.64
N LEU A 153 1.15 1.22 1.09
CA LEU A 153 -0.26 1.48 0.79
C LEU A 153 -1.13 0.41 1.46
N ASP A 154 -1.95 0.81 2.43
CA ASP A 154 -2.85 -0.09 3.16
C ASP A 154 -4.27 0.05 2.63
N GLU A 155 -4.70 -0.87 1.77
CA GLU A 155 -6.03 -0.92 1.12
C GLU A 155 -6.50 0.44 0.55
N PRO A 156 -5.65 1.14 -0.25
CA PRO A 156 -5.92 2.52 -0.63
C PRO A 156 -7.14 2.69 -1.54
N PHE A 157 -7.65 1.61 -2.11
CA PHE A 157 -8.77 1.63 -3.07
C PHE A 157 -10.02 0.90 -2.56
N GLY A 158 -10.02 0.43 -1.30
CA GLY A 158 -11.09 -0.40 -0.74
C GLY A 158 -12.48 0.25 -0.73
N ALA A 159 -12.54 1.57 -0.59
CA ALA A 159 -13.80 2.33 -0.51
C ALA A 159 -14.26 2.93 -1.85
N LEU A 160 -13.61 2.56 -2.98
CA LEU A 160 -13.90 3.14 -4.30
C LEU A 160 -14.86 2.28 -5.11
N ASP A 161 -15.64 2.93 -5.98
CA ASP A 161 -16.37 2.24 -7.04
C ASP A 161 -15.40 1.63 -8.08
N ALA A 162 -15.90 0.68 -8.88
CA ALA A 162 -15.06 -0.09 -9.79
C ALA A 162 -14.36 0.78 -10.85
N MET A 163 -15.05 1.76 -11.45
CA MET A 163 -14.46 2.61 -12.50
C MET A 163 -13.36 3.52 -11.93
N THR A 164 -13.65 4.19 -10.83
CA THR A 164 -12.67 5.03 -10.12
C THR A 164 -11.45 4.23 -9.68
N ARG A 165 -11.65 2.98 -9.23
CA ARG A 165 -10.59 2.07 -8.83
C ARG A 165 -9.70 1.68 -10.01
N ASP A 166 -10.27 1.41 -11.17
CA ASP A 166 -9.51 1.08 -12.38
C ASP A 166 -8.67 2.26 -12.87
N ASP A 167 -9.22 3.47 -12.85
CA ASP A 167 -8.46 4.68 -13.19
C ASP A 167 -7.26 4.89 -12.25
N LEU A 168 -7.45 4.65 -10.94
CA LEU A 168 -6.37 4.80 -9.96
C LEU A 168 -5.34 3.68 -10.04
N ASN A 169 -5.74 2.45 -10.37
CA ASN A 169 -4.82 1.36 -10.64
C ASN A 169 -3.91 1.71 -11.83
N LEU A 170 -4.48 2.23 -12.92
CA LEU A 170 -3.70 2.70 -14.07
C LEU A 170 -2.74 3.82 -13.69
N GLU A 171 -3.22 4.80 -12.92
CA GLU A 171 -2.39 5.95 -12.54
C GLU A 171 -1.24 5.54 -11.60
N LEU A 172 -1.52 4.64 -10.65
CA LEU A 172 -0.50 4.08 -9.77
C LEU A 172 0.53 3.25 -10.54
N ALA A 173 0.10 2.44 -11.52
CA ALA A 173 0.98 1.67 -12.38
C ALA A 173 1.90 2.58 -13.21
N ARG A 174 1.37 3.66 -13.82
CA ARG A 174 2.15 4.66 -14.56
C ARG A 174 3.17 5.35 -13.67
N LEU A 175 2.73 5.83 -12.49
CA LEU A 175 3.60 6.49 -11.52
C LEU A 175 4.75 5.57 -11.09
N TRP A 176 4.46 4.30 -10.80
CA TRP A 176 5.49 3.32 -10.44
C TRP A 176 6.52 3.13 -11.56
N GLN A 177 6.08 3.01 -12.81
CA GLN A 177 6.97 2.86 -13.96
C GLN A 177 7.87 4.07 -14.19
N GLU A 178 7.33 5.28 -14.03
CA GLU A 178 8.06 6.53 -14.21
C GLU A 178 9.09 6.76 -13.10
N THR A 179 8.75 6.38 -11.87
CA THR A 179 9.54 6.74 -10.68
C THR A 179 10.38 5.60 -10.13
N LYS A 180 10.10 4.37 -10.55
CA LYS A 180 10.80 3.15 -10.09
C LYS A 180 10.90 3.07 -8.56
N LYS A 181 9.82 3.40 -7.87
CA LYS A 181 9.75 3.30 -6.40
C LYS A 181 9.59 1.85 -5.97
N THR A 182 10.04 1.54 -4.77
CA THR A 182 9.68 0.28 -4.11
C THR A 182 8.30 0.46 -3.48
N VAL A 183 7.37 -0.44 -3.76
CA VAL A 183 5.98 -0.35 -3.29
C VAL A 183 5.58 -1.61 -2.56
N LEU A 184 5.02 -1.45 -1.35
CA LEU A 184 4.25 -2.49 -0.68
C LEU A 184 2.78 -2.08 -0.67
N PHE A 185 1.93 -2.87 -1.32
CA PHE A 185 0.52 -2.59 -1.54
C PHE A 185 -0.35 -3.68 -0.89
N ILE A 186 -1.10 -3.32 0.11
CA ILE A 186 -2.07 -4.24 0.71
C ILE A 186 -3.40 -4.09 -0.01
N THR A 187 -3.96 -5.21 -0.44
CA THR A 187 -5.29 -5.26 -1.03
C THR A 187 -5.97 -6.59 -0.71
N HIS A 188 -7.29 -6.62 -0.84
CA HIS A 188 -8.08 -7.86 -0.82
C HIS A 188 -8.52 -8.28 -2.23
N SER A 189 -8.16 -7.52 -3.24
CA SER A 189 -8.50 -7.80 -4.64
C SER A 189 -7.36 -8.55 -5.35
N ILE A 190 -7.60 -9.81 -5.70
CA ILE A 190 -6.66 -10.61 -6.47
C ILE A 190 -6.34 -9.93 -7.80
N ALA A 191 -7.35 -9.37 -8.48
CA ALA A 191 -7.17 -8.73 -9.77
C ALA A 191 -6.29 -7.46 -9.68
N GLU A 192 -6.39 -6.67 -8.60
CA GLU A 192 -5.49 -5.54 -8.35
C GLU A 192 -4.05 -6.02 -8.12
N ALA A 193 -3.89 -7.04 -7.28
CA ALA A 193 -2.58 -7.58 -6.96
C ALA A 193 -1.86 -8.08 -8.22
N VAL A 194 -2.53 -8.87 -9.06
CA VAL A 194 -1.97 -9.37 -10.32
C VAL A 194 -1.71 -8.22 -11.31
N PHE A 195 -2.60 -7.23 -11.36
CA PHE A 195 -2.47 -6.10 -12.30
C PHE A 195 -1.29 -5.19 -11.98
N LEU A 196 -1.04 -4.89 -10.71
CA LEU A 196 -0.05 -3.89 -10.30
C LEU A 196 1.35 -4.48 -10.07
N SER A 197 1.43 -5.73 -9.59
CA SER A 197 2.61 -6.22 -8.91
C SER A 197 3.61 -6.92 -9.82
N THR A 198 4.86 -6.86 -9.41
CA THR A 198 5.92 -7.79 -9.86
C THR A 198 5.91 -9.06 -9.02
N LYS A 199 5.39 -8.98 -7.79
CA LYS A 199 5.36 -10.08 -6.84
C LYS A 199 4.11 -10.00 -5.95
N VAL A 200 3.44 -11.11 -5.72
CA VAL A 200 2.30 -11.23 -4.82
C VAL A 200 2.68 -12.11 -3.64
N VAL A 201 2.47 -11.60 -2.44
CA VAL A 201 2.65 -12.31 -1.17
C VAL A 201 1.29 -12.70 -0.63
N VAL A 202 1.06 -13.98 -0.44
CA VAL A 202 -0.17 -14.51 0.15
C VAL A 202 0.07 -14.78 1.64
N MET A 203 -0.77 -14.20 2.49
CA MET A 203 -0.74 -14.41 3.92
C MET A 203 -1.91 -15.27 4.39
N SER A 204 -1.61 -16.25 5.22
CA SER A 204 -2.60 -17.01 6.01
C SER A 204 -2.84 -16.34 7.37
N SER A 205 -3.86 -16.78 8.11
CA SER A 205 -4.26 -16.19 9.40
C SER A 205 -4.07 -17.15 10.58
N ASN A 206 -4.05 -16.57 11.79
CA ASN A 206 -4.09 -17.24 13.08
C ASN A 206 -2.90 -18.19 13.40
N PRO A 207 -1.69 -17.69 13.48
CA PRO A 207 -1.20 -16.33 13.29
C PRO A 207 -0.93 -15.99 11.81
N GLY A 208 -0.73 -14.70 11.51
CA GLY A 208 -0.35 -14.26 10.16
C GLY A 208 1.02 -14.79 9.76
N LYS A 209 1.08 -15.53 8.66
CA LYS A 209 2.31 -16.08 8.06
C LYS A 209 2.30 -15.82 6.58
N ILE A 210 3.48 -15.78 5.98
CA ILE A 210 3.59 -15.86 4.52
C ILE A 210 3.44 -17.33 4.16
N ASP A 211 2.45 -17.61 3.32
CA ASP A 211 2.13 -18.94 2.86
C ASP A 211 2.68 -19.20 1.45
N GLU A 212 2.61 -18.18 0.59
CA GLU A 212 3.15 -18.24 -0.75
C GLU A 212 3.71 -16.87 -1.17
N ILE A 213 4.75 -16.88 -1.99
CA ILE A 213 5.27 -15.73 -2.72
C ILE A 213 5.25 -16.10 -4.20
N LEU A 214 4.50 -15.36 -5.00
CA LEU A 214 4.28 -15.62 -6.42
C LEU A 214 4.83 -14.45 -7.25
N ASP A 215 5.79 -14.73 -8.12
CA ASP A 215 6.29 -13.76 -9.10
C ASP A 215 5.29 -13.59 -10.25
N ILE A 216 5.06 -12.34 -10.67
CA ILE A 216 4.12 -12.00 -11.75
C ILE A 216 4.92 -11.53 -12.97
N GLU A 217 5.11 -12.42 -13.92
CA GLU A 217 5.93 -12.19 -15.12
C GLU A 217 5.20 -11.48 -16.26
N LEU A 218 4.00 -10.96 -16.01
CA LEU A 218 3.27 -10.16 -16.99
C LEU A 218 4.05 -8.89 -17.33
N PRO A 219 4.23 -8.58 -18.62
CA PRO A 219 5.03 -7.43 -19.06
C PRO A 219 4.44 -6.09 -18.60
N HIS A 220 5.29 -5.11 -18.41
CA HIS A 220 4.92 -3.71 -18.18
C HIS A 220 5.27 -2.86 -19.41
N PRO A 221 4.51 -1.79 -19.73
CA PRO A 221 3.32 -1.27 -19.04
C PRO A 221 2.08 -2.15 -19.20
N ARG A 222 1.27 -2.29 -18.16
CA ARG A 222 0.00 -3.00 -18.21
C ARG A 222 -1.14 -2.02 -18.45
N ALA A 223 -1.94 -2.26 -19.48
CA ALA A 223 -3.22 -1.60 -19.71
C ALA A 223 -4.36 -2.52 -19.21
N LEU A 224 -5.57 -1.99 -19.03
CA LEU A 224 -6.69 -2.77 -18.47
C LEU A 224 -7.02 -4.03 -19.25
N ASN A 225 -6.81 -4.02 -20.58
CA ASN A 225 -7.03 -5.18 -21.43
C ASN A 225 -6.15 -6.39 -21.09
N VAL A 226 -5.05 -6.22 -20.34
CA VAL A 226 -4.26 -7.36 -19.84
C VAL A 226 -5.11 -8.31 -19.00
N ARG A 227 -6.17 -7.82 -18.35
CA ARG A 227 -7.09 -8.62 -17.53
C ARG A 227 -7.92 -9.61 -18.35
N GLU A 228 -7.99 -9.42 -19.67
CA GLU A 228 -8.72 -10.27 -20.61
C GLU A 228 -7.81 -11.36 -21.21
N THR A 229 -6.51 -11.35 -20.88
CA THR A 229 -5.56 -12.33 -21.41
C THR A 229 -5.61 -13.63 -20.60
N PRO A 230 -5.36 -14.80 -21.27
CA PRO A 230 -5.28 -16.09 -20.59
C PRO A 230 -4.24 -16.11 -19.46
N GLU A 231 -3.08 -15.51 -19.67
CA GLU A 231 -1.97 -15.47 -18.72
C GLU A 231 -2.37 -14.74 -17.43
N PHE A 232 -3.11 -13.63 -17.54
CA PHE A 232 -3.66 -12.96 -16.37
C PHE A 232 -4.67 -13.85 -15.65
N GLY A 233 -5.52 -14.55 -16.44
CA GLY A 233 -6.51 -15.49 -15.91
C GLY A 233 -5.88 -16.63 -15.12
N GLU A 234 -4.73 -17.16 -15.57
CA GLU A 234 -3.99 -18.22 -14.88
C GLU A 234 -3.50 -17.77 -13.50
N TYR A 235 -2.92 -16.56 -13.37
CA TYR A 235 -2.51 -16.00 -12.06
C TYR A 235 -3.71 -15.83 -11.13
N VAL A 236 -4.82 -15.30 -11.64
CA VAL A 236 -6.05 -15.11 -10.84
C VAL A 236 -6.61 -16.44 -10.38
N GLN A 237 -6.63 -17.45 -11.25
CA GLN A 237 -7.13 -18.79 -10.93
C GLN A 237 -6.22 -19.48 -9.90
N HIS A 238 -4.90 -19.38 -10.05
CA HIS A 238 -3.93 -19.92 -9.10
C HIS A 238 -4.16 -19.34 -7.70
N LEU A 239 -4.20 -18.01 -7.57
CA LEU A 239 -4.42 -17.34 -6.30
C LEU A 239 -5.78 -17.66 -5.68
N ARG A 240 -6.85 -17.77 -6.49
CA ARG A 240 -8.17 -18.20 -6.01
C ARG A 240 -8.13 -19.63 -5.46
N GLY A 241 -7.53 -20.57 -6.20
CA GLY A 241 -7.37 -21.96 -5.75
C GLY A 241 -6.58 -22.04 -4.45
N HIS A 242 -5.53 -21.23 -4.30
CA HIS A 242 -4.75 -21.15 -3.07
C HIS A 242 -5.61 -20.66 -1.89
N PHE A 243 -6.42 -19.61 -2.07
CA PHE A 243 -7.35 -19.14 -1.02
C PHE A 243 -8.46 -20.15 -0.70
N THR A 244 -8.90 -20.95 -1.67
CA THR A 244 -9.82 -22.06 -1.42
C THR A 244 -9.17 -23.12 -0.53
N THR A 245 -7.92 -23.49 -0.82
CA THR A 245 -7.14 -24.45 0.00
C THR A 245 -6.94 -23.94 1.42
N LEU A 246 -6.74 -22.63 1.60
CA LEU A 246 -6.65 -21.99 2.92
C LEU A 246 -8.01 -21.86 3.64
N GLY A 247 -9.11 -22.28 3.02
CA GLY A 247 -10.46 -22.17 3.57
C GLY A 247 -10.99 -20.74 3.66
N VAL A 248 -10.39 -19.80 2.92
CA VAL A 248 -10.79 -18.38 2.87
C VAL A 248 -11.91 -18.14 1.87
N LEU A 249 -11.88 -18.87 0.76
CA LEU A 249 -12.94 -18.87 -0.26
C LEU A 249 -13.65 -20.22 -0.24
N GLN A 250 -14.98 -20.20 -0.41
CA GLN A 250 -15.77 -21.41 -0.64
C GLN A 250 -15.92 -21.62 -2.14
N GLU A 251 -15.76 -22.86 -2.60
CA GLU A 251 -16.20 -23.24 -3.94
C GLU A 251 -17.74 -23.16 -3.98
N GLY A 252 -18.27 -22.25 -4.80
CA GLY A 252 -19.70 -22.10 -5.07
C GLY A 252 -20.20 -23.13 -6.10
#